data_45bf23b3129e595834fc50aeb6da2101
#
_entry.id   45bf23b3129e595834fc50aeb6da2101
#
_cell.length_a   1.000
_cell.length_b   1.000
_cell.length_c   1.000
_cell.angle_alpha   90.00
_cell.angle_beta   90.00
_cell.angle_gamma   90.00
#
_symmetry.space_group_name_H-M   'P 1'
#
loop_
_entity.id
_entity.type
_entity.pdbx_description
1 polymer ?
#
loop_
_entity_poly.entity_id
_entity_poly.type
_entity_poly.pdbx_seq_one_letter_code
_entity_poly.pdbx_strand_id
1 'polypeptide(L)'
;MIEINLSELEPHVNGPFTPDLATPLSKFAEAVKKNNWPEKLAQGLIGSCTNSSYEDMSRSASIVQQAIDHGIKAKSGFIITPGSEQIRATIARDGIINTFEKVGGTVLANACGPCIGQWKRDDIKKGDKNSITPSYNRNFTGRNDANPQTHA
;
A
#
# COMPACT_ATOMS: atom_id res chain seq x y z
N MET A 1 -13.44 10.15 -29.06
CA MET A 1 -12.42 10.98 -28.36
C MET A 1 -12.72 10.86 -26.86
N ILE A 2 -11.72 10.66 -26.02
CA ILE A 2 -11.87 10.66 -24.54
C ILE A 2 -11.29 11.99 -24.07
N GLU A 3 -12.05 12.74 -23.29
CA GLU A 3 -11.64 14.00 -22.69
C GLU A 3 -11.58 13.85 -21.18
N ILE A 4 -10.48 14.28 -20.56
CA ILE A 4 -10.27 14.20 -19.11
C ILE A 4 -9.93 15.60 -18.61
N ASN A 5 -10.76 16.12 -17.72
CA ASN A 5 -10.50 17.38 -17.04
C ASN A 5 -9.58 17.14 -15.83
N LEU A 6 -8.32 17.51 -15.96
CA LEU A 6 -7.32 17.30 -14.90
C LEU A 6 -7.61 18.09 -13.62
N SER A 7 -8.41 19.16 -13.69
CA SER A 7 -8.80 19.95 -12.50
C SER A 7 -9.87 19.26 -11.65
N GLU A 8 -10.58 18.30 -12.22
CA GLU A 8 -11.62 17.50 -11.55
C GLU A 8 -11.14 16.08 -11.22
N LEU A 9 -9.96 15.72 -11.69
CA LEU A 9 -9.40 14.40 -11.47
C LEU A 9 -8.97 14.23 -10.01
N GLU A 10 -9.51 13.22 -9.35
CA GLU A 10 -9.11 12.79 -8.01
C GLU A 10 -8.49 11.38 -8.01
N PRO A 11 -7.71 11.02 -6.98
CA PRO A 11 -7.20 9.66 -6.84
C PRO A 11 -8.32 8.62 -6.76
N HIS A 12 -8.09 7.44 -7.35
CA HIS A 12 -9.01 6.31 -7.29
C HIS A 12 -8.35 5.13 -6.57
N VAL A 13 -9.17 4.40 -5.82
CA VAL A 13 -8.79 3.12 -5.22
C VAL A 13 -9.28 2.01 -6.15
N ASN A 14 -8.37 1.11 -6.49
CA ASN A 14 -8.67 -0.03 -7.36
C ASN A 14 -8.98 -1.27 -6.51
N GLY A 15 -10.08 -1.94 -6.79
CA GLY A 15 -10.53 -3.14 -6.08
C GLY A 15 -11.63 -2.87 -5.05
N PRO A 16 -11.87 -3.84 -4.18
CA PRO A 16 -11.13 -5.09 -3.96
C PRO A 16 -11.41 -6.18 -5.01
N PHE A 17 -10.55 -7.20 -5.07
CA PHE A 17 -10.67 -8.46 -5.81
C PHE A 17 -10.60 -8.39 -7.33
N THR A 18 -10.63 -7.23 -7.95
CA THR A 18 -10.63 -7.04 -9.40
C THR A 18 -9.87 -5.79 -9.81
N PRO A 19 -9.21 -5.77 -10.95
CA PRO A 19 -8.60 -4.57 -11.50
C PRO A 19 -9.63 -3.60 -12.13
N ASP A 20 -10.88 -4.05 -12.31
CA ASP A 20 -11.89 -3.32 -13.08
C ASP A 20 -12.76 -2.39 -12.22
N LEU A 21 -12.63 -2.47 -10.90
CA LEU A 21 -13.37 -1.62 -9.98
C LEU A 21 -12.52 -0.44 -9.54
N ALA A 22 -12.84 0.75 -10.04
CA ALA A 22 -12.19 1.99 -9.64
C ALA A 22 -13.18 2.86 -8.86
N THR A 23 -12.85 3.16 -7.61
CA THR A 23 -13.69 4.00 -6.74
C THR A 23 -12.95 5.31 -6.44
N PRO A 24 -13.55 6.48 -6.73
CA PRO A 24 -12.99 7.77 -6.33
C PRO A 24 -12.73 7.82 -4.83
N LEU A 25 -11.61 8.40 -4.41
CA LEU A 25 -11.23 8.44 -3.00
C LEU A 25 -12.29 9.13 -2.14
N SER A 26 -12.93 10.19 -2.65
CA SER A 26 -14.03 10.91 -1.98
C SER A 26 -15.27 10.04 -1.72
N LYS A 27 -15.46 8.96 -2.48
CA LYS A 27 -16.59 8.02 -2.39
C LYS A 27 -16.24 6.68 -1.73
N PHE A 28 -14.97 6.48 -1.40
CA PHE A 28 -14.51 5.18 -0.95
C PHE A 28 -15.11 4.77 0.41
N ALA A 29 -15.26 5.70 1.35
CA ALA A 29 -15.88 5.41 2.64
C ALA A 29 -17.36 4.97 2.52
N GLU A 30 -18.11 5.57 1.58
CA GLU A 30 -19.47 5.16 1.28
C GLU A 30 -19.51 3.76 0.64
N ALA A 31 -18.61 3.49 -0.30
CA ALA A 31 -18.47 2.18 -0.93
C ALA A 31 -18.15 1.08 0.08
N VAL A 32 -17.23 1.34 1.03
CA VAL A 32 -16.88 0.42 2.12
C VAL A 32 -18.12 0.02 2.93
N LYS A 33 -18.93 0.99 3.35
CA LYS A 33 -20.16 0.74 4.12
C LYS A 33 -21.21 0.00 3.30
N LYS A 34 -21.47 0.45 2.08
CA LYS A 34 -22.47 -0.14 1.17
C LYS A 34 -22.19 -1.61 0.86
N ASN A 35 -20.92 -1.95 0.67
CA ASN A 35 -20.51 -3.31 0.31
C ASN A 35 -20.09 -4.15 1.52
N ASN A 36 -20.21 -3.62 2.74
CA ASN A 36 -19.77 -4.29 3.96
C ASN A 36 -18.31 -4.78 3.89
N TRP A 37 -17.42 -3.95 3.33
CA TRP A 37 -15.98 -4.22 3.33
C TRP A 37 -15.37 -3.93 4.71
N PRO A 38 -14.17 -4.45 5.01
CA PRO A 38 -13.49 -4.14 6.27
C PRO A 38 -13.22 -2.62 6.39
N GLU A 39 -13.71 -2.00 7.46
CA GLU A 39 -13.39 -0.59 7.74
C GLU A 39 -12.00 -0.42 8.33
N LYS A 40 -11.49 -1.44 9.05
CA LYS A 40 -10.16 -1.42 9.62
C LYS A 40 -9.13 -1.72 8.54
N LEU A 41 -8.20 -0.80 8.32
CA LEU A 41 -7.01 -1.03 7.50
C LEU A 41 -6.02 -1.88 8.31
N ALA A 42 -5.83 -3.14 7.92
CA ALA A 42 -4.93 -4.05 8.63
C ALA A 42 -3.48 -3.84 8.23
N GLN A 43 -3.21 -3.68 6.92
CA GLN A 43 -1.86 -3.49 6.40
C GLN A 43 -1.84 -2.42 5.31
N GLY A 44 -0.84 -1.55 5.35
CA GLY A 44 -0.47 -0.67 4.25
C GLY A 44 0.86 -1.16 3.64
N LEU A 45 0.95 -1.16 2.31
CA LEU A 45 2.17 -1.55 1.60
C LEU A 45 2.58 -0.50 0.57
N ILE A 46 3.82 -0.07 0.65
CA ILE A 46 4.48 0.64 -0.46
C ILE A 46 5.46 -0.34 -1.08
N GLY A 47 5.34 -0.58 -2.39
CA GLY A 47 6.20 -1.58 -3.00
C GLY A 47 5.95 -1.81 -4.47
N SER A 48 6.51 -2.89 -4.92
CA SER A 48 6.68 -3.39 -6.26
C SER A 48 7.88 -2.77 -7.00
N CYS A 49 8.39 -3.49 -8.02
CA CYS A 49 9.46 -2.95 -8.88
C CYS A 49 9.01 -1.72 -9.70
N THR A 50 7.70 -1.48 -9.80
CA THR A 50 7.11 -0.39 -10.60
C THR A 50 6.84 0.85 -9.75
N ASN A 51 6.35 0.69 -8.51
CA ASN A 51 5.81 1.77 -7.69
C ASN A 51 6.64 2.01 -6.41
N SER A 52 7.94 1.80 -6.48
CA SER A 52 8.88 2.05 -5.39
C SER A 52 10.26 2.45 -5.91
N SER A 53 10.25 3.37 -6.87
CA SER A 53 11.45 4.07 -7.31
C SER A 53 12.03 4.94 -6.18
N TYR A 54 13.22 5.46 -6.37
CA TYR A 54 13.81 6.42 -5.41
C TYR A 54 12.90 7.64 -5.22
N GLU A 55 12.28 8.13 -6.29
CA GLU A 55 11.36 9.28 -6.24
C GLU A 55 10.11 8.93 -5.42
N ASP A 56 9.50 7.76 -5.65
CA ASP A 56 8.32 7.31 -4.89
C ASP A 56 8.64 7.18 -3.40
N MET A 57 9.80 6.59 -3.07
CA MET A 57 10.27 6.45 -1.69
C MET A 57 10.53 7.81 -1.03
N SER A 58 11.14 8.75 -1.75
CA SER A 58 11.43 10.10 -1.25
C SER A 58 10.14 10.88 -0.99
N ARG A 59 9.18 10.83 -1.89
CA ARG A 59 7.85 11.47 -1.73
C ARG A 59 7.10 10.87 -0.56
N SER A 60 7.09 9.54 -0.46
CA SER A 60 6.45 8.84 0.66
C SER A 60 7.10 9.18 2.00
N ALA A 61 8.43 9.24 2.05
CA ALA A 61 9.17 9.63 3.25
C ALA A 61 8.88 11.08 3.65
N SER A 62 8.71 11.98 2.70
CA SER A 62 8.32 13.38 2.99
C SER A 62 6.95 13.45 3.68
N ILE A 63 5.97 12.67 3.22
CA ILE A 63 4.65 12.58 3.86
C ILE A 63 4.77 11.96 5.26
N VAL A 64 5.55 10.89 5.39
CA VAL A 64 5.80 10.23 6.67
C VAL A 64 6.49 11.16 7.67
N GLN A 65 7.46 11.96 7.21
CA GLN A 65 8.13 12.95 8.07
C GLN A 65 7.16 13.99 8.61
N GLN A 66 6.26 14.50 7.78
CA GLN A 66 5.20 15.41 8.22
C GLN A 66 4.31 14.76 9.28
N ALA A 67 3.96 13.48 9.12
CA ALA A 67 3.20 12.75 10.13
C ALA A 67 3.97 12.63 11.46
N ILE A 68 5.27 12.33 11.41
CA ILE A 68 6.14 12.27 12.58
C ILE A 68 6.21 13.63 13.30
N ASP A 69 6.37 14.72 12.55
CA ASP A 69 6.45 16.08 13.09
C ASP A 69 5.16 16.48 13.83
N HIS A 70 4.03 15.86 13.46
CA HIS A 70 2.74 16.01 14.14
C HIS A 70 2.47 14.93 15.20
N GLY A 71 3.46 14.12 15.57
CA GLY A 71 3.33 13.08 16.57
C GLY A 71 2.46 11.87 16.15
N ILE A 72 2.21 11.72 14.85
CA ILE A 72 1.41 10.62 14.30
C ILE A 72 2.29 9.39 14.08
N LYS A 73 1.75 8.22 14.46
CA LYS A 73 2.34 6.90 14.19
C LYS A 73 1.40 6.04 13.37
N ALA A 74 1.93 5.10 12.64
CA ALA A 74 1.12 4.11 11.93
C ALA A 74 0.27 3.31 12.93
N LYS A 75 -1.03 3.22 12.67
CA LYS A 75 -1.99 2.45 13.50
C LYS A 75 -2.24 1.05 12.96
N SER A 76 -1.83 0.78 11.73
CA SER A 76 -1.87 -0.53 11.05
C SER A 76 -0.45 -0.96 10.71
N GLY A 77 -0.27 -2.21 10.36
CA GLY A 77 1.01 -2.65 9.81
C GLY A 77 1.37 -1.80 8.59
N PHE A 78 2.62 -1.40 8.47
CA PHE A 78 3.11 -0.59 7.37
C PHE A 78 4.40 -1.20 6.83
N ILE A 79 4.33 -1.72 5.62
CA ILE A 79 5.42 -2.46 4.99
C ILE A 79 5.92 -1.71 3.76
N ILE A 80 7.22 -1.62 3.64
CA ILE A 80 7.89 -0.96 2.53
C ILE A 80 8.80 -1.97 1.82
N THR A 81 8.61 -2.15 0.53
CA THR A 81 9.47 -2.99 -0.32
C THR A 81 10.10 -2.13 -1.40
N PRO A 82 11.40 -1.80 -1.29
CA PRO A 82 12.11 -1.04 -2.33
C PRO A 82 12.10 -1.75 -3.68
N GLY A 83 12.11 -0.99 -4.77
CA GLY A 83 11.97 -1.52 -6.13
C GLY A 83 13.18 -2.32 -6.65
N SER A 84 14.34 -2.13 -6.03
CA SER A 84 15.58 -2.88 -6.31
C SER A 84 16.54 -2.78 -5.14
N GLU A 85 17.56 -3.64 -5.10
CA GLU A 85 18.60 -3.56 -4.08
C GLU A 85 19.40 -2.25 -4.20
N GLN A 86 19.59 -1.72 -5.40
CA GLN A 86 20.22 -0.42 -5.60
C GLN A 86 19.39 0.71 -4.98
N ILE A 87 18.07 0.69 -5.16
CA ILE A 87 17.18 1.66 -4.52
C ILE A 87 17.24 1.49 -3.00
N ARG A 88 17.19 0.25 -2.49
CA ARG A 88 17.29 -0.04 -1.06
C ARG A 88 18.57 0.55 -0.45
N ALA A 89 19.72 0.32 -1.09
CA ALA A 89 21.00 0.87 -0.64
C ALA A 89 21.03 2.40 -0.68
N THR A 90 20.42 3.00 -1.71
CA THR A 90 20.35 4.46 -1.87
C THR A 90 19.49 5.11 -0.80
N ILE A 91 18.29 4.59 -0.55
CA ILE A 91 17.38 5.12 0.48
C ILE A 91 17.91 4.86 1.90
N ALA A 92 18.72 3.81 2.09
CA ALA A 92 19.43 3.58 3.36
C ALA A 92 20.50 4.66 3.59
N ARG A 93 21.34 4.91 2.58
CA ARG A 93 22.37 5.96 2.62
C ARG A 93 21.79 7.33 2.93
N ASP A 94 20.63 7.65 2.33
CA ASP A 94 19.99 8.96 2.44
C ASP A 94 19.04 9.09 3.65
N GLY A 95 19.01 8.09 4.55
CA GLY A 95 18.26 8.10 5.80
C GLY A 95 16.74 7.89 5.66
N ILE A 96 16.26 7.60 4.47
CA ILE A 96 14.83 7.40 4.18
C ILE A 96 14.28 6.17 4.91
N ILE A 97 15.06 5.10 5.03
CA ILE A 97 14.69 3.91 5.80
C ILE A 97 14.39 4.28 7.25
N ASN A 98 15.24 5.06 7.89
CA ASN A 98 15.06 5.50 9.27
C ASN A 98 13.75 6.30 9.45
N THR A 99 13.35 7.08 8.45
CA THR A 99 12.09 7.84 8.47
C THR A 99 10.88 6.89 8.49
N PHE A 100 10.89 5.86 7.67
CA PHE A 100 9.83 4.84 7.68
C PHE A 100 9.76 4.05 8.98
N GLU A 101 10.91 3.66 9.54
CA GLU A 101 10.98 2.92 10.80
C GLU A 101 10.47 3.75 11.99
N LYS A 102 10.77 5.04 12.04
CA LYS A 102 10.29 5.95 13.10
C LYS A 102 8.78 6.04 13.19
N VAL A 103 8.05 5.95 12.09
CA VAL A 103 6.59 5.96 12.09
C VAL A 103 5.99 4.59 12.43
N GLY A 104 6.81 3.55 12.53
CA GLY A 104 6.41 2.17 12.78
C GLY A 104 6.34 1.29 11.53
N GLY A 105 6.96 1.73 10.43
CA GLY A 105 7.09 0.94 9.20
C GLY A 105 8.19 -0.11 9.29
N THR A 106 8.06 -1.16 8.49
CA THR A 106 9.06 -2.22 8.32
C THR A 106 9.53 -2.24 6.88
N VAL A 107 10.82 -2.02 6.66
CA VAL A 107 11.42 -2.09 5.33
C VAL A 107 11.91 -3.51 5.08
N LEU A 108 11.30 -4.19 4.13
CA LEU A 108 11.64 -5.54 3.74
C LEU A 108 12.81 -5.55 2.75
N ALA A 109 13.41 -6.74 2.61
CA ALA A 109 14.30 -7.01 1.50
C ALA A 109 13.56 -6.85 0.16
N ASN A 110 14.30 -6.53 -0.89
CA ASN A 110 13.76 -6.45 -2.24
C ASN A 110 13.32 -7.85 -2.72
N ALA A 111 12.04 -8.13 -2.60
CA ALA A 111 11.44 -9.42 -2.98
C ALA A 111 10.01 -9.24 -3.49
N CYS A 112 9.59 -10.14 -4.37
CA CYS A 112 8.25 -10.11 -4.97
C CYS A 112 7.15 -10.75 -4.11
N GLY A 113 7.44 -11.20 -2.88
CA GLY A 113 6.51 -11.96 -2.03
C GLY A 113 5.09 -11.38 -1.98
N PRO A 114 4.88 -10.16 -1.43
CA PRO A 114 3.55 -9.55 -1.37
C PRO A 114 2.97 -9.19 -2.75
N CYS A 115 3.80 -9.07 -3.79
CA CYS A 115 3.35 -8.70 -5.13
C CYS A 115 2.79 -9.88 -5.94
N ILE A 116 3.13 -11.11 -5.57
CA ILE A 116 2.78 -12.34 -6.31
C ILE A 116 2.03 -13.39 -5.48
N GLY A 117 1.44 -12.99 -4.35
CA GLY A 117 0.68 -13.91 -3.51
C GLY A 117 1.52 -14.84 -2.65
N GLN A 118 2.80 -14.53 -2.44
CA GLN A 118 3.73 -15.35 -1.64
C GLN A 118 4.11 -14.69 -0.30
N TRP A 119 3.29 -13.78 0.18
CA TRP A 119 3.50 -13.18 1.49
C TRP A 119 2.81 -14.01 2.56
N LYS A 120 3.62 -14.70 3.38
CA LYS A 120 3.12 -15.37 4.57
C LYS A 120 2.85 -14.32 5.66
N ARG A 121 1.60 -14.25 6.07
CA ARG A 121 1.15 -13.40 7.18
C ARG A 121 0.96 -14.22 8.43
N ASP A 122 1.53 -13.75 9.55
CA ASP A 122 1.38 -14.39 10.87
C ASP A 122 0.32 -13.70 11.75
N ASP A 123 -0.24 -12.57 11.28
CA ASP A 123 -1.24 -11.74 11.97
C ASP A 123 -2.68 -12.15 11.67
N ILE A 124 -2.91 -13.03 10.70
CA ILE A 124 -4.23 -13.53 10.30
C ILE A 124 -4.19 -15.04 10.01
N LYS A 125 -5.35 -15.69 10.07
CA LYS A 125 -5.54 -17.06 9.59
C LYS A 125 -6.07 -17.05 8.16
N LYS A 126 -5.79 -18.09 7.40
CA LYS A 126 -6.35 -18.27 6.06
C LYS A 126 -7.89 -18.31 6.14
N GLY A 127 -8.53 -17.44 5.37
CA GLY A 127 -9.99 -17.29 5.36
C GLY A 127 -10.50 -16.14 6.24
N ASP A 128 -9.65 -15.51 7.05
CA ASP A 128 -10.05 -14.33 7.83
C ASP A 128 -10.28 -13.14 6.91
N LYS A 129 -11.41 -12.46 7.10
CA LYS A 129 -11.73 -11.22 6.40
C LYS A 129 -10.85 -10.08 6.92
N ASN A 130 -10.06 -9.48 6.05
CA ASN A 130 -9.15 -8.39 6.39
C ASN A 130 -8.89 -7.47 5.20
N SER A 131 -8.10 -6.43 5.38
CA SER A 131 -7.75 -5.50 4.31
C SER A 131 -6.25 -5.29 4.17
N ILE A 132 -5.81 -5.06 2.94
CA ILE A 132 -4.47 -4.60 2.58
C ILE A 132 -4.64 -3.41 1.63
N THR A 133 -3.91 -2.32 1.84
CA THR A 133 -3.89 -1.18 0.92
C THR A 133 -2.50 -1.06 0.32
N PRO A 134 -2.25 -1.66 -0.85
CA PRO A 134 -0.97 -1.64 -1.51
C PRO A 134 -0.88 -0.52 -2.55
N SER A 135 0.32 -0.03 -2.82
CA SER A 135 0.61 0.84 -3.96
C SER A 135 0.82 0.07 -5.27
N TYR A 136 0.44 -1.21 -5.32
CA TYR A 136 0.66 -2.06 -6.48
C TYR A 136 -0.24 -1.71 -7.65
N ASN A 137 0.25 -1.94 -8.85
CA ASN A 137 -0.40 -1.56 -10.09
C ASN A 137 -1.45 -2.55 -10.63
N ARG A 138 -1.80 -3.59 -9.88
CA ARG A 138 -2.80 -4.60 -10.25
C ARG A 138 -3.52 -5.15 -9.02
N ASN A 139 -4.76 -5.55 -9.22
CA ASN A 139 -5.58 -6.17 -8.18
C ASN A 139 -6.25 -7.44 -8.71
N PHE A 140 -6.36 -8.46 -7.88
CA PHE A 140 -7.13 -9.68 -8.07
C PHE A 140 -7.19 -10.46 -6.76
N THR A 141 -8.13 -11.40 -6.65
CA THR A 141 -8.31 -12.21 -5.43
C THR A 141 -7.03 -12.93 -5.02
N GLY A 142 -6.63 -12.77 -3.77
CA GLY A 142 -5.45 -13.43 -3.20
C GLY A 142 -4.10 -12.92 -3.68
N ARG A 143 -4.08 -11.76 -4.35
CA ARG A 143 -2.86 -11.21 -4.96
C ARG A 143 -1.68 -11.09 -4.02
N ASN A 144 -1.90 -10.69 -2.77
CA ASN A 144 -0.82 -10.33 -1.86
C ASN A 144 -0.39 -11.48 -0.94
N ASP A 145 -1.35 -12.14 -0.31
CA ASP A 145 -1.14 -13.13 0.76
C ASP A 145 -1.81 -14.49 0.48
N ALA A 146 -2.24 -14.72 -0.76
CA ALA A 146 -3.00 -15.89 -1.19
C ALA A 146 -4.27 -16.17 -0.35
N ASN A 147 -4.74 -15.21 0.44
CA ASN A 147 -5.99 -15.33 1.17
C ASN A 147 -7.16 -14.76 0.36
N PRO A 148 -8.16 -15.57 -0.03
CA PRO A 148 -9.28 -15.12 -0.85
C PRO A 148 -10.22 -14.13 -0.13
N GLN A 149 -10.09 -13.94 1.18
CA GLN A 149 -10.87 -13.01 1.99
C GLN A 149 -10.13 -11.69 2.28
N THR A 150 -8.93 -11.53 1.73
CA THR A 150 -8.20 -10.26 1.84
C THR A 150 -8.72 -9.26 0.81
N HIS A 151 -9.25 -8.15 1.31
CA HIS A 151 -9.68 -6.99 0.52
C HIS A 151 -8.46 -6.10 0.24
N ALA A 152 -7.91 -6.21 -0.96
CA ALA A 152 -6.78 -5.43 -1.43
C ALA A 152 -7.20 -4.45 -2.52
#